data_3717f01725f97df36ba6a95e1bb3d0d6
#
_entry.id   3717f01725f97df36ba6a95e1bb3d0d6
#
_cell.length_a   1.000
_cell.length_b   1.000
_cell.length_c   1.000
_cell.angle_alpha   90.00
_cell.angle_beta   90.00
_cell.angle_gamma   90.00
#
_symmetry.space_group_name_H-M   'P 1'
#
loop_
_entity.id
_entity.type
_entity.pdbx_description
1 polymer ?
#
loop_
_entity_poly.entity_id
_entity_poly.type
_entity_poly.pdbx_seq_one_letter_code
_entity_poly.pdbx_strand_id
1 'polypeptide(L)'
;MLRLERKWDRRVEGWHSHVTSAAAFEQVLGRLIRLAAPEPTDTCVDLGAGTGFVTTALAPLVSSVMAVDISAAMTASLAGRAARDGLRNVSTSVCDLRKFDLAPASADLVVSSYALHHLPDPDKRALVARVARWLRPGGRLVIADMMFGRGGSGRDREILRQKVVALAAKGPGGWWRIAKNLTRYGLGVGTEHPATPEFWQSALRDAEFSDVVFRPVVAEAGLVYGMRPGI
;
A
#
# COMPACT_ATOMS: atom_id res chain seq x y z
N MET A 1 16.41 -7.27 -7.37
CA MET A 1 16.46 -5.89 -6.89
C MET A 1 16.44 -4.90 -8.05
N LEU A 2 17.49 -4.77 -8.84
CA LEU A 2 17.61 -3.85 -10.01
C LEU A 2 16.44 -3.88 -11.02
N ARG A 3 15.66 -4.97 -11.07
CA ARG A 3 14.56 -5.14 -12.03
C ARG A 3 13.27 -4.47 -11.58
N LEU A 4 13.00 -4.40 -10.27
CA LEU A 4 11.80 -3.74 -9.71
C LEU A 4 11.99 -2.23 -9.69
N GLU A 5 13.14 -1.73 -9.23
CA GLU A 5 13.53 -0.31 -9.28
C GLU A 5 13.36 0.26 -10.68
N ARG A 6 14.05 -0.34 -11.68
CA ARG A 6 13.97 0.09 -13.09
C ARG A 6 12.56 0.01 -13.70
N LYS A 7 11.70 -0.89 -13.20
CA LYS A 7 10.31 -0.99 -13.64
C LYS A 7 9.52 0.24 -13.20
N TRP A 8 9.73 0.70 -11.97
CA TRP A 8 9.01 1.83 -11.41
C TRP A 8 9.59 3.17 -11.88
N ASP A 9 10.91 3.30 -12.01
CA ASP A 9 11.55 4.50 -12.56
C ASP A 9 11.00 4.91 -13.93
N ARG A 10 10.61 3.94 -14.76
CA ARG A 10 10.02 4.19 -16.09
C ARG A 10 8.52 4.50 -16.07
N ARG A 11 7.86 4.46 -14.93
CA ARG A 11 6.40 4.58 -14.81
C ARG A 11 5.92 5.81 -14.06
N VAL A 12 6.80 6.68 -13.65
CA VAL A 12 6.50 7.84 -12.78
C VAL A 12 5.32 8.66 -13.32
N GLU A 13 5.41 9.16 -14.56
CA GLU A 13 4.37 10.00 -15.15
C GLU A 13 3.05 9.25 -15.36
N GLY A 14 3.11 8.06 -15.93
CA GLY A 14 1.93 7.25 -16.19
C GLY A 14 1.26 6.77 -14.90
N TRP A 15 2.01 6.48 -13.86
CA TRP A 15 1.47 6.09 -12.55
C TRP A 15 0.78 7.26 -11.88
N HIS A 16 1.43 8.41 -11.84
CA HIS A 16 0.85 9.61 -11.24
C HIS A 16 -0.48 10.00 -11.89
N SER A 17 -0.53 10.08 -13.21
CA SER A 17 -1.75 10.36 -13.97
C SER A 17 -2.85 9.32 -13.69
N HIS A 18 -2.47 8.02 -13.61
CA HIS A 18 -3.42 6.94 -13.34
C HIS A 18 -4.04 7.06 -11.94
N VAL A 19 -3.24 7.32 -10.92
CA VAL A 19 -3.69 7.43 -9.53
C VAL A 19 -4.56 8.66 -9.31
N THR A 20 -4.18 9.81 -9.88
CA THR A 20 -4.93 11.06 -9.68
C THR A 20 -6.21 11.16 -10.51
N SER A 21 -6.35 10.38 -11.59
CA SER A 21 -7.54 10.41 -12.46
C SER A 21 -8.59 9.35 -12.13
N ALA A 22 -8.29 8.38 -11.27
CA ALA A 22 -9.19 7.28 -10.97
C ALA A 22 -9.96 7.49 -9.65
N ALA A 23 -11.28 7.70 -9.75
CA ALA A 23 -12.17 7.86 -8.60
C ALA A 23 -12.04 6.75 -7.54
N ALA A 24 -11.64 5.54 -7.94
CA ALA A 24 -11.37 4.44 -7.02
C ALA A 24 -10.20 4.74 -6.06
N PHE A 25 -9.14 5.39 -6.53
CA PHE A 25 -8.00 5.77 -5.67
C PHE A 25 -8.38 6.87 -4.68
N GLU A 26 -9.19 7.84 -5.10
CA GLU A 26 -9.72 8.87 -4.20
C GLU A 26 -10.60 8.27 -3.09
N GLN A 27 -11.45 7.30 -3.43
CA GLN A 27 -12.25 6.58 -2.43
C GLN A 27 -11.36 5.82 -1.42
N VAL A 28 -10.30 5.15 -1.92
CA VAL A 28 -9.34 4.44 -1.06
C VAL A 28 -8.61 5.43 -0.17
N LEU A 29 -8.09 6.53 -0.71
CA LEU A 29 -7.41 7.58 0.04
C LEU A 29 -8.32 8.16 1.15
N GLY A 30 -9.53 8.58 0.80
CA GLY A 30 -10.45 9.16 1.76
C GLY A 30 -10.84 8.19 2.89
N ARG A 31 -10.93 6.89 2.60
CA ARG A 31 -11.18 5.87 3.64
C ARG A 31 -9.92 5.55 4.45
N LEU A 32 -8.73 5.54 3.82
CA LEU A 32 -7.46 5.38 4.51
C LEU A 32 -7.25 6.49 5.54
N ILE A 33 -7.40 7.75 5.14
CA ILE A 33 -7.23 8.91 6.04
C ILE A 33 -8.24 8.85 7.20
N ARG A 34 -9.51 8.55 6.92
CA ARG A 34 -10.52 8.39 7.99
C ARG A 34 -10.18 7.29 8.98
N LEU A 35 -9.66 6.15 8.49
CA LEU A 35 -9.31 5.02 9.36
C LEU A 35 -8.01 5.27 10.12
N ALA A 36 -7.06 5.97 9.49
CA ALA A 36 -5.80 6.38 10.10
C ALA A 36 -6.00 7.41 11.22
N ALA A 37 -7.08 8.21 11.12
CA ALA A 37 -7.38 9.29 12.07
C ALA A 37 -6.11 10.09 12.45
N PRO A 38 -5.42 10.75 11.47
CA PRO A 38 -4.15 11.43 11.73
C PRO A 38 -4.33 12.58 12.70
N GLU A 39 -3.35 12.75 13.59
CA GLU A 39 -3.31 13.84 14.57
C GLU A 39 -2.17 14.82 14.23
N PRO A 40 -2.31 16.12 14.53
CA PRO A 40 -1.29 17.13 14.21
C PRO A 40 0.09 16.86 14.84
N THR A 41 0.15 16.04 15.88
CA THR A 41 1.37 15.64 16.57
C THR A 41 2.01 14.39 15.99
N ASP A 42 1.32 13.66 15.11
CA ASP A 42 1.80 12.39 14.60
C ASP A 42 3.10 12.51 13.78
N THR A 43 4.03 11.62 14.04
CA THR A 43 5.13 11.28 13.14
C THR A 43 4.68 10.12 12.26
N CYS A 44 4.47 10.38 10.97
CA CYS A 44 3.94 9.43 10.02
C CYS A 44 5.02 8.82 9.12
N VAL A 45 4.86 7.54 8.76
CA VAL A 45 5.68 6.85 7.75
C VAL A 45 4.77 6.32 6.64
N ASP A 46 5.06 6.67 5.38
CA ASP A 46 4.37 6.18 4.19
C ASP A 46 5.25 5.16 3.45
N LEU A 47 4.86 3.88 3.49
CA LEU A 47 5.62 2.75 2.96
C LEU A 47 5.22 2.43 1.52
N GLY A 48 6.14 2.60 0.58
CA GLY A 48 5.89 2.48 -0.85
C GLY A 48 5.15 3.71 -1.38
N ALA A 49 5.61 4.90 -0.99
CA ALA A 49 4.93 6.16 -1.21
C ALA A 49 4.73 6.54 -2.69
N GLY A 50 5.53 5.96 -3.59
CA GLY A 50 5.47 6.25 -5.02
C GLY A 50 5.65 7.75 -5.29
N THR A 51 4.73 8.32 -6.08
CA THR A 51 4.71 9.76 -6.39
C THR A 51 4.04 10.61 -5.32
N GLY A 52 3.69 10.04 -4.15
CA GLY A 52 3.25 10.75 -2.96
C GLY A 52 1.75 11.03 -2.86
N PHE A 53 0.91 10.21 -3.47
CA PHE A 53 -0.55 10.41 -3.42
C PHE A 53 -1.09 10.40 -1.98
N VAL A 54 -0.63 9.48 -1.14
CA VAL A 54 -0.99 9.45 0.28
C VAL A 54 -0.18 10.46 1.08
N THR A 55 1.13 10.53 0.85
CA THR A 55 2.05 11.44 1.55
C THR A 55 1.56 12.89 1.51
N THR A 56 1.21 13.41 0.31
CA THR A 56 0.78 14.82 0.16
C THR A 56 -0.56 15.11 0.80
N ALA A 57 -1.44 14.10 0.90
CA ALA A 57 -2.72 14.24 1.58
C ALA A 57 -2.59 14.17 3.12
N LEU A 58 -1.60 13.43 3.65
CA LEU A 58 -1.34 13.34 5.08
C LEU A 58 -0.51 14.50 5.62
N ALA A 59 0.43 15.02 4.83
CA ALA A 59 1.36 16.04 5.30
C ALA A 59 0.69 17.27 5.97
N PRO A 60 -0.44 17.82 5.48
CA PRO A 60 -1.11 18.93 6.17
C PRO A 60 -1.78 18.54 7.50
N LEU A 61 -1.91 17.25 7.80
CA LEU A 61 -2.68 16.72 8.93
C LEU A 61 -1.81 16.23 10.08
N VAL A 62 -0.48 16.14 9.88
CA VAL A 62 0.46 15.53 10.83
C VAL A 62 1.69 16.40 11.04
N SER A 63 2.47 16.11 12.08
CA SER A 63 3.72 16.81 12.38
C SER A 63 4.79 16.56 11.30
N SER A 64 4.95 15.33 10.84
CA SER A 64 5.93 14.98 9.81
C SER A 64 5.53 13.71 9.06
N VAL A 65 5.98 13.60 7.79
CA VAL A 65 5.84 12.39 6.99
C VAL A 65 7.21 11.97 6.44
N MET A 66 7.62 10.75 6.74
CA MET A 66 8.72 10.09 6.08
C MET A 66 8.16 9.18 4.99
N ALA A 67 8.41 9.50 3.73
CA ALA A 67 7.97 8.75 2.57
C ALA A 67 9.09 7.83 2.07
N VAL A 68 8.83 6.52 2.01
CA VAL A 68 9.82 5.51 1.63
C VAL A 68 9.38 4.82 0.35
N ASP A 69 10.25 4.77 -0.65
CA ASP A 69 10.02 4.01 -1.88
C ASP A 69 11.33 3.40 -2.40
N ILE A 70 11.22 2.30 -3.17
CA ILE A 70 12.38 1.65 -3.78
C ILE A 70 12.89 2.41 -5.01
N SER A 71 12.06 3.22 -5.64
CA SER A 71 12.34 3.97 -6.87
C SER A 71 12.87 5.36 -6.56
N ALA A 72 14.11 5.64 -6.97
CA ALA A 72 14.70 6.97 -6.87
C ALA A 72 13.93 8.01 -7.70
N ALA A 73 13.37 7.62 -8.85
CA ALA A 73 12.60 8.52 -9.69
C ALA A 73 11.24 8.87 -9.05
N MET A 74 10.58 7.90 -8.38
CA MET A 74 9.34 8.16 -7.62
C MET A 74 9.59 9.11 -6.46
N THR A 75 10.61 8.86 -5.64
CA THR A 75 10.95 9.71 -4.50
C THR A 75 11.37 11.12 -4.91
N ALA A 76 12.11 11.27 -6.02
CA ALA A 76 12.46 12.58 -6.58
C ALA A 76 11.21 13.33 -7.06
N SER A 77 10.27 12.66 -7.73
CA SER A 77 9.00 13.22 -8.17
C SER A 77 8.17 13.72 -6.97
N LEU A 78 8.09 12.89 -5.91
CA LEU A 78 7.42 13.25 -4.66
C LEU A 78 8.07 14.46 -3.98
N ALA A 79 9.40 14.46 -3.82
CA ALA A 79 10.13 15.57 -3.22
C ALA A 79 9.90 16.89 -3.97
N GLY A 80 9.94 16.85 -5.30
CA GLY A 80 9.66 18.00 -6.16
C GLY A 80 8.22 18.51 -6.02
N ARG A 81 7.25 17.62 -5.82
CA ARG A 81 5.86 18.00 -5.55
C ARG A 81 5.72 18.61 -4.16
N ALA A 82 6.22 17.95 -3.13
CA ALA A 82 6.16 18.46 -1.77
C ALA A 82 6.75 19.88 -1.67
N ALA A 83 7.87 20.13 -2.35
CA ALA A 83 8.49 21.46 -2.42
C ALA A 83 7.57 22.51 -3.12
N ARG A 84 6.96 22.16 -4.26
CA ARG A 84 6.03 23.06 -4.97
C ARG A 84 4.78 23.37 -4.16
N ASP A 85 4.27 22.37 -3.41
CA ASP A 85 3.07 22.50 -2.60
C ASP A 85 3.37 23.10 -1.20
N GLY A 86 4.62 23.47 -0.92
CA GLY A 86 5.05 24.07 0.34
C GLY A 86 5.03 23.13 1.54
N LEU A 87 5.01 21.82 1.32
CA LEU A 87 4.99 20.79 2.37
C LEU A 87 6.39 20.59 2.96
N ARG A 88 6.75 21.40 3.96
CA ARG A 88 8.09 21.41 4.58
C ARG A 88 8.33 20.25 5.56
N ASN A 89 7.27 19.54 5.95
CA ASN A 89 7.30 18.43 6.89
C ASN A 89 7.38 17.06 6.21
N VAL A 90 7.67 17.02 4.90
CA VAL A 90 7.85 15.77 4.12
C VAL A 90 9.33 15.50 3.92
N SER A 91 9.78 14.32 4.30
CA SER A 91 11.10 13.77 3.96
C SER A 91 10.95 12.52 3.10
N THR A 92 11.93 12.26 2.23
CA THR A 92 11.90 11.09 1.34
C THR A 92 13.13 10.21 1.53
N SER A 93 12.94 8.89 1.41
CA SER A 93 14.01 7.89 1.52
C SER A 93 13.90 6.87 0.39
N VAL A 94 15.00 6.63 -0.33
CA VAL A 94 15.07 5.56 -1.33
C VAL A 94 15.54 4.29 -0.64
N CYS A 95 14.62 3.36 -0.38
CA CYS A 95 14.94 2.12 0.31
C CYS A 95 14.01 0.96 -0.09
N ASP A 96 14.57 -0.24 -0.15
CA ASP A 96 13.79 -1.47 -0.24
C ASP A 96 13.11 -1.77 1.12
N LEU A 97 11.78 -1.87 1.14
CA LEU A 97 11.00 -2.13 2.36
C LEU A 97 11.42 -3.41 3.10
N ARG A 98 12.07 -4.35 2.44
CA ARG A 98 12.63 -5.55 3.07
C ARG A 98 13.83 -5.24 3.99
N LYS A 99 14.52 -4.12 3.73
CA LYS A 99 15.72 -3.67 4.45
C LYS A 99 15.48 -2.43 5.28
N PHE A 100 14.39 -1.72 5.03
CA PHE A 100 14.06 -0.51 5.75
C PHE A 100 13.77 -0.82 7.21
N ASP A 101 14.38 -0.07 8.10
CA ASP A 101 14.17 -0.18 9.55
C ASP A 101 14.23 1.20 10.21
N LEU A 102 13.56 1.31 11.35
CA LEU A 102 13.51 2.51 12.17
C LEU A 102 13.79 2.16 13.64
N ALA A 103 14.14 3.17 14.42
CA ALA A 103 14.25 3.03 15.86
C ALA A 103 12.90 2.58 16.47
N PRO A 104 12.91 1.78 17.54
CA PRO A 104 11.70 1.44 18.27
C PRO A 104 10.97 2.71 18.77
N ALA A 105 9.64 2.67 18.78
CA ALA A 105 8.75 3.73 19.27
C ALA A 105 9.09 5.12 18.65
N SER A 106 9.37 5.17 17.35
CA SER A 106 9.73 6.40 16.63
C SER A 106 8.60 6.94 15.74
N ALA A 107 7.51 6.20 15.54
CA ALA A 107 6.37 6.57 14.71
C ALA A 107 5.06 6.47 15.49
N ASP A 108 4.10 7.32 15.12
CA ASP A 108 2.73 7.30 15.65
C ASP A 108 1.75 6.70 14.64
N LEU A 109 2.04 6.90 13.34
CA LEU A 109 1.21 6.40 12.26
C LEU A 109 2.10 5.81 11.14
N VAL A 110 1.78 4.58 10.73
CA VAL A 110 2.38 3.97 9.54
C VAL A 110 1.28 3.67 8.54
N VAL A 111 1.46 4.10 7.32
CA VAL A 111 0.52 3.83 6.22
C VAL A 111 1.22 3.17 5.04
N SER A 112 0.45 2.45 4.23
CA SER A 112 0.89 1.95 2.93
C SER A 112 -0.31 1.89 1.98
N SER A 113 -0.11 2.25 0.71
CA SER A 113 -1.15 2.21 -0.30
C SER A 113 -0.65 1.60 -1.61
N TYR A 114 -1.24 0.48 -2.03
CA TYR A 114 -0.93 -0.23 -3.27
C TYR A 114 0.56 -0.54 -3.51
N ALA A 115 1.28 -0.89 -2.44
CA ALA A 115 2.71 -1.17 -2.50
C ALA A 115 3.08 -2.58 -2.02
N LEU A 116 2.43 -3.07 -0.97
CA LEU A 116 2.87 -4.28 -0.28
C LEU A 116 2.52 -5.56 -1.05
N HIS A 117 1.59 -5.52 -2.01
CA HIS A 117 1.34 -6.64 -2.92
C HIS A 117 2.55 -6.99 -3.81
N HIS A 118 3.59 -6.16 -3.84
CA HIS A 118 4.85 -6.47 -4.52
C HIS A 118 5.81 -7.31 -3.65
N LEU A 119 5.55 -7.43 -2.36
CA LEU A 119 6.33 -8.26 -1.45
C LEU A 119 5.77 -9.70 -1.39
N PRO A 120 6.62 -10.73 -1.34
CA PRO A 120 6.20 -12.07 -0.93
C PRO A 120 5.61 -12.09 0.48
N ASP A 121 4.77 -13.07 0.78
CA ASP A 121 4.08 -13.16 2.06
C ASP A 121 5.01 -13.22 3.29
N PRO A 122 6.14 -13.93 3.27
CA PRO A 122 7.11 -13.87 4.38
C PRO A 122 7.66 -12.46 4.63
N ASP A 123 7.95 -11.70 3.55
CA ASP A 123 8.46 -10.33 3.65
C ASP A 123 7.41 -9.36 4.19
N LYS A 124 6.12 -9.56 3.84
CA LYS A 124 5.00 -8.81 4.42
C LYS A 124 4.89 -9.01 5.92
N ARG A 125 4.94 -10.28 6.40
CA ARG A 125 4.92 -10.58 7.85
C ARG A 125 6.12 -9.96 8.57
N ALA A 126 7.32 -10.10 8.01
CA ALA A 126 8.53 -9.50 8.56
C ALA A 126 8.44 -7.96 8.63
N LEU A 127 7.84 -7.33 7.62
CA LEU A 127 7.62 -5.88 7.62
C LEU A 127 6.62 -5.47 8.70
N VAL A 128 5.48 -6.16 8.83
CA VAL A 128 4.46 -5.89 9.86
C VAL A 128 5.07 -6.02 11.27
N ALA A 129 5.91 -7.04 11.52
CA ALA A 129 6.61 -7.20 12.79
C ALA A 129 7.59 -6.04 13.08
N ARG A 130 8.29 -5.51 12.05
CA ARG A 130 9.12 -4.31 12.21
C ARG A 130 8.28 -3.08 12.50
N VAL A 131 7.16 -2.89 11.78
CA VAL A 131 6.24 -1.77 12.01
C VAL A 131 5.71 -1.77 13.44
N ALA A 132 5.38 -2.94 14.01
CA ALA A 132 4.96 -3.04 15.41
C ALA A 132 6.01 -2.50 16.39
N ARG A 133 7.32 -2.68 16.10
CA ARG A 133 8.39 -2.12 16.90
C ARG A 133 8.56 -0.61 16.73
N TRP A 134 8.37 -0.10 15.49
CA TRP A 134 8.52 1.33 15.20
C TRP A 134 7.42 2.18 15.84
N LEU A 135 6.22 1.63 15.92
CA LEU A 135 5.09 2.34 16.48
C LEU A 135 5.24 2.55 17.99
N ARG A 136 4.89 3.74 18.46
CA ARG A 136 4.68 4.02 19.88
C ARG A 136 3.45 3.29 20.40
N PRO A 137 3.33 3.05 21.70
CA PRO A 137 2.08 2.61 22.31
C PRO A 137 0.91 3.50 21.86
N GLY A 138 -0.20 2.90 21.40
CA GLY A 138 -1.32 3.62 20.77
C GLY A 138 -1.12 3.99 19.31
N GLY A 139 0.07 3.76 18.75
CA GLY A 139 0.37 4.01 17.34
C GLY A 139 -0.42 3.08 16.40
N ARG A 140 -0.62 3.51 15.16
CA ARG A 140 -1.56 2.89 14.21
C ARG A 140 -0.87 2.46 12.92
N LEU A 141 -1.26 1.28 12.40
CA LEU A 141 -0.90 0.80 11.07
C LEU A 141 -2.14 0.74 10.18
N VAL A 142 -2.10 1.36 9.01
CA VAL A 142 -3.17 1.27 8.01
C VAL A 142 -2.59 0.85 6.67
N ILE A 143 -3.04 -0.27 6.14
CA ILE A 143 -2.64 -0.78 4.83
C ILE A 143 -3.86 -0.75 3.91
N ALA A 144 -3.76 -0.04 2.80
CA ALA A 144 -4.70 -0.08 1.69
C ALA A 144 -4.05 -0.84 0.53
N ASP A 145 -4.61 -1.98 0.13
CA ASP A 145 -3.99 -2.77 -0.94
C ASP A 145 -5.01 -3.64 -1.68
N MET A 146 -4.55 -4.32 -2.71
CA MET A 146 -5.29 -5.40 -3.35
C MET A 146 -5.42 -6.57 -2.36
N MET A 147 -6.63 -6.76 -1.83
CA MET A 147 -6.91 -7.77 -0.81
C MET A 147 -7.92 -8.79 -1.32
N PHE A 148 -7.45 -9.76 -2.06
CA PHE A 148 -8.24 -10.88 -2.57
C PHE A 148 -7.38 -12.14 -2.73
N GLY A 149 -8.03 -13.30 -2.69
CA GLY A 149 -7.41 -14.61 -2.88
C GLY A 149 -7.65 -15.18 -4.28
N ARG A 150 -7.38 -16.48 -4.41
CA ARG A 150 -7.49 -17.23 -5.67
C ARG A 150 -8.91 -17.78 -5.92
N GLY A 151 -9.96 -17.15 -5.41
CA GLY A 151 -11.35 -17.59 -5.57
C GLY A 151 -11.89 -18.44 -4.43
N GLY A 152 -11.20 -18.51 -3.30
CA GLY A 152 -11.62 -19.29 -2.12
C GLY A 152 -12.89 -18.73 -1.45
N SER A 153 -13.06 -17.41 -1.46
CA SER A 153 -14.24 -16.75 -0.90
C SER A 153 -15.26 -16.33 -1.96
N GLY A 154 -16.52 -16.06 -1.55
CA GLY A 154 -17.53 -15.48 -2.43
C GLY A 154 -17.10 -14.14 -3.01
N ARG A 155 -16.43 -13.30 -2.18
CA ARG A 155 -15.88 -12.01 -2.59
C ARG A 155 -14.79 -12.19 -3.65
N ASP A 156 -13.88 -13.13 -3.46
CA ASP A 156 -12.81 -13.40 -4.44
C ASP A 156 -13.37 -13.79 -5.81
N ARG A 157 -14.37 -14.69 -5.81
CA ARG A 157 -15.03 -15.12 -7.05
C ARG A 157 -15.70 -13.96 -7.77
N GLU A 158 -16.36 -13.07 -7.05
CA GLU A 158 -17.00 -11.89 -7.63
C GLU A 158 -15.95 -10.90 -8.20
N ILE A 159 -14.86 -10.64 -7.49
CA ILE A 159 -13.75 -9.81 -7.97
C ILE A 159 -13.15 -10.39 -9.25
N LEU A 160 -12.88 -11.70 -9.27
CA LEU A 160 -12.34 -12.39 -10.45
C LEU A 160 -13.31 -12.33 -11.62
N ARG A 161 -14.62 -12.55 -11.38
CA ARG A 161 -15.67 -12.43 -12.39
C ARG A 161 -15.71 -11.03 -13.00
N GLN A 162 -15.70 -9.98 -12.17
CA GLN A 162 -15.71 -8.58 -12.63
C GLN A 162 -14.46 -8.25 -13.46
N LYS A 163 -13.27 -8.73 -13.04
CA LYS A 163 -12.04 -8.55 -13.82
C LYS A 163 -12.11 -9.26 -15.17
N VAL A 164 -12.65 -10.46 -15.24
CA VAL A 164 -12.81 -11.21 -16.49
C VAL A 164 -13.79 -10.47 -17.42
N VAL A 165 -14.94 -10.03 -16.92
CA VAL A 165 -15.94 -9.27 -17.70
C VAL A 165 -15.34 -7.97 -18.22
N ALA A 166 -14.66 -7.20 -17.37
CA ALA A 166 -14.03 -5.93 -17.77
C ALA A 166 -12.92 -6.11 -18.81
N LEU A 167 -12.17 -7.21 -18.76
CA LEU A 167 -11.16 -7.53 -19.78
C LEU A 167 -11.81 -8.03 -21.06
N ALA A 168 -12.81 -8.90 -20.99
CA ALA A 168 -13.53 -9.45 -22.15
C ALA A 168 -14.19 -8.33 -22.96
N ALA A 169 -14.74 -7.32 -22.31
CA ALA A 169 -15.33 -6.15 -22.94
C ALA A 169 -14.33 -5.33 -23.82
N LYS A 170 -13.01 -5.54 -23.64
CA LYS A 170 -11.96 -4.90 -24.47
C LYS A 170 -11.65 -5.67 -25.76
N GLY A 171 -12.45 -6.67 -26.13
CA GLY A 171 -12.32 -7.45 -27.37
C GLY A 171 -11.13 -8.44 -27.35
N PRO A 172 -10.56 -8.80 -28.53
CA PRO A 172 -9.54 -9.84 -28.64
C PRO A 172 -8.30 -9.62 -27.76
N GLY A 173 -7.85 -8.37 -27.60
CA GLY A 173 -6.73 -8.03 -26.72
C GLY A 173 -7.05 -8.26 -25.24
N GLY A 174 -8.31 -8.15 -24.85
CA GLY A 174 -8.77 -8.47 -23.50
C GLY A 174 -8.75 -9.96 -23.23
N TRP A 175 -9.20 -10.78 -24.16
CA TRP A 175 -9.15 -12.25 -24.08
C TRP A 175 -7.72 -12.76 -23.98
N TRP A 176 -6.79 -12.20 -24.77
CA TRP A 176 -5.36 -12.52 -24.64
C TRP A 176 -4.82 -12.21 -23.24
N ARG A 177 -5.22 -11.06 -22.66
CA ARG A 177 -4.83 -10.69 -21.29
C ARG A 177 -5.41 -11.63 -20.25
N ILE A 178 -6.65 -12.10 -20.41
CA ILE A 178 -7.25 -13.10 -19.54
C ILE A 178 -6.43 -14.39 -19.59
N ALA A 179 -6.15 -14.93 -20.77
CA ALA A 179 -5.37 -16.15 -20.94
C ALA A 179 -3.96 -16.00 -20.32
N LYS A 180 -3.27 -14.89 -20.58
CA LYS A 180 -1.96 -14.57 -20.01
C LYS A 180 -2.00 -14.44 -18.48
N ASN A 181 -3.04 -13.86 -17.92
CA ASN A 181 -3.19 -13.73 -16.48
C ASN A 181 -3.50 -15.09 -15.83
N LEU A 182 -4.38 -15.90 -16.42
CA LEU A 182 -4.68 -17.25 -15.92
C LEU A 182 -3.43 -18.13 -15.89
N THR A 183 -2.59 -18.09 -16.93
CA THR A 183 -1.31 -18.83 -16.94
C THR A 183 -0.34 -18.31 -15.88
N ARG A 184 -0.22 -16.99 -15.70
CA ARG A 184 0.64 -16.41 -14.67
C ARG A 184 0.16 -16.71 -13.25
N TYR A 185 -1.16 -16.65 -12.99
CA TYR A 185 -1.75 -17.00 -11.71
C TYR A 185 -1.65 -18.50 -11.42
N GLY A 186 -1.87 -19.34 -12.44
CA GLY A 186 -1.77 -20.80 -12.31
C GLY A 186 -0.35 -21.29 -12.05
N LEU A 187 0.64 -20.65 -12.66
CA LEU A 187 2.07 -21.01 -12.52
C LEU A 187 2.78 -20.27 -11.35
N GLY A 188 2.08 -19.38 -10.65
CA GLY A 188 2.71 -18.58 -9.58
C GLY A 188 3.81 -17.63 -10.06
N VAL A 189 3.91 -17.37 -11.38
CA VAL A 189 4.95 -16.56 -12.01
C VAL A 189 4.44 -15.11 -12.15
N GLY A 190 4.54 -14.34 -11.09
CA GLY A 190 4.14 -12.93 -11.08
C GLY A 190 5.06 -12.06 -10.22
N THR A 191 5.08 -10.75 -10.48
CA THR A 191 5.73 -9.75 -9.62
C THR A 191 4.73 -9.15 -8.62
N GLU A 192 3.52 -9.67 -8.57
CA GLU A 192 2.44 -9.23 -7.70
C GLU A 192 1.97 -10.42 -6.87
N HIS A 193 1.91 -10.21 -5.57
CA HIS A 193 1.53 -11.18 -4.55
C HIS A 193 0.40 -10.58 -3.70
N PRO A 194 -0.82 -10.39 -4.27
CA PRO A 194 -1.94 -9.92 -3.47
C PRO A 194 -2.20 -10.90 -2.33
N ALA A 195 -2.54 -10.38 -1.16
CA ALA A 195 -2.82 -11.19 0.02
C ALA A 195 -4.28 -11.05 0.44
N THR A 196 -4.86 -12.09 1.03
CA THR A 196 -6.26 -12.05 1.46
C THR A 196 -6.44 -11.16 2.71
N PRO A 197 -7.67 -10.70 3.01
CA PRO A 197 -7.96 -10.02 4.27
C PRO A 197 -7.54 -10.83 5.50
N GLU A 198 -7.77 -12.14 5.47
CA GLU A 198 -7.43 -13.06 6.57
C GLU A 198 -5.93 -13.14 6.79
N PHE A 199 -5.13 -13.15 5.71
CA PHE A 199 -3.67 -13.08 5.80
C PHE A 199 -3.22 -11.82 6.55
N TRP A 200 -3.73 -10.65 6.14
CA TRP A 200 -3.36 -9.38 6.76
C TRP A 200 -3.78 -9.31 8.22
N GLN A 201 -5.02 -9.74 8.53
CA GLN A 201 -5.49 -9.79 9.91
C GLN A 201 -4.67 -10.75 10.78
N SER A 202 -4.28 -11.92 10.26
CA SER A 202 -3.38 -12.83 10.94
C SER A 202 -2.01 -12.19 11.16
N ALA A 203 -1.41 -11.60 10.11
CA ALA A 203 -0.09 -10.98 10.21
C ALA A 203 -0.03 -9.85 11.26
N LEU A 204 -1.11 -9.05 11.37
CA LEU A 204 -1.20 -8.03 12.41
C LEU A 204 -1.34 -8.64 13.81
N ARG A 205 -2.22 -9.65 13.98
CA ARG A 205 -2.39 -10.31 15.28
C ARG A 205 -1.12 -11.03 15.74
N ASP A 206 -0.42 -11.69 14.82
CA ASP A 206 0.86 -12.36 15.09
C ASP A 206 1.96 -11.36 15.51
N ALA A 207 1.84 -10.09 15.11
CA ALA A 207 2.70 -8.98 15.51
C ALA A 207 2.12 -8.16 16.70
N GLU A 208 1.16 -8.74 17.43
CA GLU A 208 0.57 -8.20 18.66
C GLU A 208 -0.20 -6.87 18.50
N PHE A 209 -0.73 -6.58 17.30
CA PHE A 209 -1.66 -5.48 17.14
C PHE A 209 -3.03 -5.80 17.74
N SER A 210 -3.62 -4.84 18.46
CA SER A 210 -5.03 -4.83 18.87
C SER A 210 -5.91 -4.17 17.83
N ASP A 211 -7.24 -4.22 18.02
CA ASP A 211 -8.27 -3.58 17.20
C ASP A 211 -8.12 -3.88 15.70
N VAL A 212 -7.70 -5.11 15.38
CA VAL A 212 -7.45 -5.53 14.00
C VAL A 212 -8.76 -5.64 13.24
N VAL A 213 -8.97 -4.72 12.30
CA VAL A 213 -10.16 -4.67 11.45
C VAL A 213 -9.82 -4.70 9.96
N PHE A 214 -10.71 -5.30 9.17
CA PHE A 214 -10.70 -5.22 7.72
C PHE A 214 -11.92 -4.44 7.22
N ARG A 215 -11.74 -3.62 6.21
CA ARG A 215 -12.80 -2.86 5.53
C ARG A 215 -12.66 -3.01 4.02
N PRO A 216 -13.62 -3.61 3.32
CA PRO A 216 -13.64 -3.58 1.85
C PRO A 216 -13.90 -2.15 1.37
N VAL A 217 -13.28 -1.76 0.25
CA VAL A 217 -13.45 -0.42 -0.33
C VAL A 217 -14.15 -0.50 -1.67
N VAL A 218 -13.44 -0.82 -2.72
CA VAL A 218 -13.95 -0.92 -4.09
C VAL A 218 -13.22 -2.03 -4.83
N ALA A 219 -13.95 -2.86 -5.55
CA ALA A 219 -13.40 -4.02 -6.26
C ALA A 219 -12.45 -4.85 -5.36
N GLU A 220 -11.19 -5.02 -5.80
CA GLU A 220 -10.16 -5.74 -5.03
C GLU A 220 -9.55 -4.93 -3.88
N ALA A 221 -9.79 -3.64 -3.82
CA ALA A 221 -9.23 -2.80 -2.77
C ALA A 221 -9.84 -3.10 -1.41
N GLY A 222 -8.99 -3.20 -0.41
CA GLY A 222 -9.36 -3.33 0.99
C GLY A 222 -8.43 -2.53 1.87
N LEU A 223 -8.88 -2.24 3.07
CA LEU A 223 -8.06 -1.64 4.13
C LEU A 223 -7.98 -2.61 5.29
N VAL A 224 -6.80 -2.75 5.85
CA VAL A 224 -6.60 -3.37 7.15
C VAL A 224 -5.97 -2.35 8.09
N TYR A 225 -6.44 -2.36 9.32
CA TYR A 225 -5.99 -1.49 10.40
C TYR A 225 -5.60 -2.34 11.60
N GLY A 226 -4.62 -1.88 12.36
CA GLY A 226 -4.29 -2.38 13.68
C GLY A 226 -3.66 -1.30 14.52
N MET A 227 -3.86 -1.35 15.82
CA MET A 227 -3.29 -0.44 16.80
C MET A 227 -2.24 -1.17 17.64
N ARG A 228 -1.09 -0.54 17.88
CA ARG A 228 -0.15 -1.03 18.86
C ARG A 228 -0.75 -0.84 20.27
N PRO A 229 -0.89 -1.90 21.09
CA PRO A 229 -1.42 -1.75 22.43
C PRO A 229 -0.67 -0.68 23.25
N GLY A 230 -1.40 0.07 24.05
CA GLY A 230 -0.83 0.85 25.13
C GLY A 230 -0.24 -0.09 26.21
N ILE A 231 0.73 0.40 26.92
CA ILE A 231 1.25 -0.31 28.12
C ILE A 231 0.22 -0.20 29.23
#